data_8c92808b26efd38beff7d5d5e3085435
#
_entry.id   8c92808b26efd38beff7d5d5e3085435
#
_cell.length_a   1.000
_cell.length_b   1.000
_cell.length_c   1.000
_cell.angle_alpha   90.00
_cell.angle_beta   90.00
_cell.angle_gamma   90.00
#
_symmetry.space_group_name_H-M   'P 1'
#
loop_
_entity.id
_entity.type
_entity.pdbx_description
1 polymer ?
#
loop_
_entity_poly.entity_id
_entity_poly.type
_entity_poly.pdbx_seq_one_letter_code
_entity_poly.pdbx_strand_id
1 'polypeptide(L)'
;MKKILLLSLFTGLLLAGCCSSEMTNLSDLKQAIINYHESGRYDNDLDKAVAEAREEFSKITFTEKSVVVFDIDETALQNYEINKALDFGYVLAPWEEWVKEANAPAIKQVKELYDFLLQKGSKIIFLTGRGIDEYEPTIKNLAEQGYAEFDTLITRSEDETDLNALDYKTAKRIALVKQGYKIEGTVGDQWSDLKGEYHGIQVKLPNYIYKID
;
A
#
# COMPACT_ATOMS: atom_id res chain seq x y z
N MET A 1 60.57 -44.55 -8.09
CA MET A 1 59.59 -43.80 -8.87
C MET A 1 58.84 -42.87 -7.93
N LYS A 2 59.18 -41.59 -7.86
CA LYS A 2 58.54 -40.56 -6.98
C LYS A 2 57.44 -39.90 -7.78
N LYS A 3 56.18 -40.03 -7.35
CA LYS A 3 55.05 -39.27 -7.93
C LYS A 3 55.04 -37.86 -7.34
N ILE A 4 55.24 -36.86 -8.20
CA ILE A 4 55.08 -35.46 -7.87
C ILE A 4 53.57 -35.11 -8.03
N LEU A 5 52.95 -34.72 -6.92
CA LEU A 5 51.56 -34.22 -6.89
C LEU A 5 51.58 -32.73 -7.13
N LEU A 6 51.14 -32.28 -8.31
CA LEU A 6 50.97 -30.88 -8.60
C LEU A 6 49.67 -30.40 -7.95
N LEU A 7 49.78 -29.52 -6.94
CA LEU A 7 48.66 -28.84 -6.29
C LEU A 7 48.44 -27.51 -7.06
N SER A 8 47.40 -27.46 -7.91
CA SER A 8 47.00 -26.25 -8.55
C SER A 8 46.21 -25.33 -7.61
N LEU A 9 46.84 -24.23 -7.19
CA LEU A 9 46.23 -23.19 -6.39
C LEU A 9 45.30 -22.35 -7.27
N PHE A 10 43.99 -22.54 -7.15
CA PHE A 10 42.99 -21.72 -7.85
C PHE A 10 42.74 -20.47 -6.99
N THR A 11 43.43 -19.39 -7.28
CA THR A 11 43.19 -18.07 -6.69
C THR A 11 41.91 -17.48 -7.31
N GLY A 12 40.77 -17.65 -6.63
CA GLY A 12 39.52 -16.98 -6.96
C GLY A 12 39.65 -15.47 -6.67
N LEU A 13 39.73 -14.67 -7.70
CA LEU A 13 39.69 -13.21 -7.63
C LEU A 13 38.25 -12.78 -7.31
N LEU A 14 37.94 -12.51 -6.03
CA LEU A 14 36.71 -11.87 -5.61
C LEU A 14 36.72 -10.41 -6.12
N LEU A 15 36.10 -10.17 -7.25
CA LEU A 15 35.72 -8.84 -7.68
C LEU A 15 34.61 -8.33 -6.75
N ALA A 16 34.99 -7.67 -5.67
CA ALA A 16 34.09 -6.82 -4.91
C ALA A 16 33.70 -5.64 -5.81
N GLY A 17 32.61 -5.79 -6.55
CA GLY A 17 31.99 -4.68 -7.27
C GLY A 17 31.56 -3.64 -6.24
N CYS A 18 32.32 -2.55 -6.13
CA CYS A 18 31.84 -1.33 -5.46
C CYS A 18 30.60 -0.86 -6.21
N CYS A 19 29.43 -1.16 -5.70
CA CYS A 19 28.19 -0.55 -6.16
C CYS A 19 28.23 0.91 -5.67
N SER A 20 28.90 1.80 -6.40
CA SER A 20 28.70 3.23 -6.23
C SER A 20 27.27 3.50 -6.66
N SER A 21 26.38 3.86 -5.73
CA SER A 21 25.07 4.40 -6.10
C SER A 21 25.29 5.72 -6.81
N GLU A 22 25.35 5.66 -8.13
CA GLU A 22 25.39 6.86 -8.96
C GLU A 22 24.06 7.63 -8.73
N MET A 23 24.17 8.93 -8.44
CA MET A 23 22.96 9.75 -8.26
C MET A 23 22.20 9.83 -9.58
N THR A 24 20.94 9.38 -9.57
CA THR A 24 20.05 9.46 -10.73
C THR A 24 19.45 10.87 -10.81
N ASN A 25 19.35 11.42 -12.01
CA ASN A 25 18.72 12.71 -12.25
C ASN A 25 17.23 12.64 -11.88
N LEU A 26 16.73 13.65 -11.17
CA LEU A 26 15.32 13.68 -10.73
C LEU A 26 14.33 13.62 -11.90
N SER A 27 14.63 14.29 -13.03
CA SER A 27 13.77 14.24 -14.22
C SER A 27 13.69 12.84 -14.82
N ASP A 28 14.80 12.09 -14.80
CA ASP A 28 14.83 10.70 -15.28
C ASP A 28 14.02 9.78 -14.35
N LEU A 29 14.06 10.02 -13.03
CA LEU A 29 13.23 9.29 -12.06
C LEU A 29 11.74 9.56 -12.27
N LYS A 30 11.34 10.82 -12.46
CA LYS A 30 9.96 11.20 -12.76
C LYS A 30 9.49 10.53 -14.06
N GLN A 31 10.30 10.55 -15.10
CA GLN A 31 9.97 9.87 -16.36
C GLN A 31 9.88 8.36 -16.19
N ALA A 32 10.71 7.75 -15.34
CA ALA A 32 10.61 6.32 -15.04
C ALA A 32 9.31 5.97 -14.31
N ILE A 33 8.83 6.82 -13.39
CA ILE A 33 7.52 6.65 -12.72
C ILE A 33 6.39 6.74 -13.74
N ILE A 34 6.41 7.74 -14.63
CA ILE A 34 5.42 7.88 -15.71
C ILE A 34 5.40 6.61 -16.57
N ASN A 35 6.56 6.17 -17.04
CA ASN A 35 6.68 4.97 -17.86
C ASN A 35 6.21 3.71 -17.10
N TYR A 36 6.43 3.63 -15.80
CA TYR A 36 5.96 2.52 -14.97
C TYR A 36 4.43 2.44 -14.93
N HIS A 37 3.76 3.56 -14.72
CA HIS A 37 2.28 3.62 -14.70
C HIS A 37 1.67 3.45 -16.10
N GLU A 38 2.19 4.14 -17.12
CA GLU A 38 1.55 4.22 -18.44
C GLU A 38 1.91 3.06 -19.39
N SER A 39 2.91 2.24 -19.06
CA SER A 39 3.28 1.04 -19.85
C SER A 39 2.52 -0.23 -19.45
N GLY A 40 1.66 -0.18 -18.45
CA GLY A 40 0.98 -1.35 -17.88
C GLY A 40 1.82 -2.17 -16.89
N ARG A 41 3.05 -1.74 -16.56
CA ARG A 41 3.87 -2.44 -15.56
C ARG A 41 3.30 -2.32 -14.16
N TYR A 42 2.73 -1.17 -13.83
CA TYR A 42 2.02 -0.95 -12.57
C TYR A 42 0.86 -1.94 -12.41
N ASP A 43 0.01 -2.07 -13.43
CA ASP A 43 -1.11 -3.02 -13.43
C ASP A 43 -0.64 -4.46 -13.28
N ASN A 44 0.42 -4.84 -13.99
CA ASN A 44 0.99 -6.20 -13.88
C ASN A 44 1.53 -6.51 -12.47
N ASP A 45 2.11 -5.53 -11.77
CA ASP A 45 2.60 -5.71 -10.42
C ASP A 45 1.45 -5.71 -9.40
N LEU A 46 0.38 -4.95 -9.63
CA LEU A 46 -0.86 -5.04 -8.87
C LEU A 46 -1.54 -6.40 -9.05
N ASP A 47 -1.63 -6.91 -10.28
CA ASP A 47 -2.21 -8.22 -10.57
C ASP A 47 -1.50 -9.33 -9.78
N LYS A 48 -0.17 -9.30 -9.72
CA LYS A 48 0.62 -10.27 -8.93
C LYS A 48 0.34 -10.13 -7.43
N ALA A 49 0.42 -8.91 -6.88
CA ALA A 49 0.21 -8.68 -5.46
C ALA A 49 -1.20 -9.10 -5.02
N VAL A 50 -2.21 -8.82 -5.84
CA VAL A 50 -3.60 -9.21 -5.55
C VAL A 50 -3.81 -10.71 -5.72
N ALA A 51 -3.18 -11.36 -6.70
CA ALA A 51 -3.26 -12.81 -6.85
C ALA A 51 -2.65 -13.55 -5.63
N GLU A 52 -1.48 -13.12 -5.17
CA GLU A 52 -0.83 -13.64 -3.96
C GLU A 52 -1.72 -13.41 -2.71
N ALA A 53 -2.28 -12.21 -2.57
CA ALA A 53 -3.20 -11.88 -1.49
C ALA A 53 -4.44 -12.79 -1.48
N ARG A 54 -5.07 -13.00 -2.63
CA ARG A 54 -6.23 -13.89 -2.77
C ARG A 54 -5.90 -15.33 -2.41
N GLU A 55 -4.72 -15.81 -2.78
CA GLU A 55 -4.26 -17.16 -2.39
C GLU A 55 -4.14 -17.25 -0.85
N GLU A 56 -3.49 -16.30 -0.19
CA GLU A 56 -3.34 -16.30 1.27
C GLU A 56 -4.70 -16.17 1.99
N PHE A 57 -5.55 -15.25 1.58
CA PHE A 57 -6.89 -15.09 2.16
C PHE A 57 -7.82 -16.26 1.87
N SER A 58 -7.59 -17.04 0.81
CA SER A 58 -8.38 -18.23 0.53
C SER A 58 -8.25 -19.31 1.61
N LYS A 59 -7.13 -19.33 2.32
CA LYS A 59 -6.80 -20.26 3.42
C LYS A 59 -7.49 -19.86 4.74
N ILE A 60 -8.04 -18.64 4.82
CA ILE A 60 -8.67 -18.11 6.03
C ILE A 60 -10.14 -18.52 6.09
N THR A 61 -10.59 -18.96 7.26
CA THR A 61 -12.02 -19.07 7.60
C THR A 61 -12.43 -17.80 8.30
N PHE A 62 -13.18 -16.96 7.61
CA PHE A 62 -13.68 -15.70 8.16
C PHE A 62 -14.84 -15.96 9.13
N THR A 63 -14.93 -15.14 10.16
CA THR A 63 -15.98 -15.13 11.18
C THR A 63 -16.63 -13.75 11.22
N GLU A 64 -17.73 -13.60 11.96
CA GLU A 64 -18.39 -12.29 12.16
C GLU A 64 -17.48 -11.20 12.75
N LYS A 65 -16.35 -11.60 13.37
CA LYS A 65 -15.35 -10.69 13.94
C LYS A 65 -14.19 -10.44 13.01
N SER A 66 -14.06 -11.22 11.95
CA SER A 66 -12.94 -11.12 11.00
C SER A 66 -13.06 -9.87 10.15
N VAL A 67 -11.97 -9.14 10.03
CA VAL A 67 -11.86 -7.89 9.26
C VAL A 67 -10.55 -7.84 8.51
N VAL A 68 -10.59 -7.25 7.32
CA VAL A 68 -9.39 -6.83 6.59
C VAL A 68 -9.37 -5.30 6.55
N VAL A 69 -8.22 -4.72 6.92
CA VAL A 69 -8.02 -3.27 6.96
C VAL A 69 -7.39 -2.82 5.64
N PHE A 70 -7.99 -1.83 5.00
CA PHE A 70 -7.49 -1.23 3.76
C PHE A 70 -7.07 0.21 4.01
N ASP A 71 -5.91 0.59 3.49
CA ASP A 71 -5.59 1.98 3.27
C ASP A 71 -6.38 2.54 2.06
N ILE A 72 -6.32 3.85 1.83
CA ILE A 72 -7.08 4.52 0.77
C ILE A 72 -6.19 5.01 -0.36
N ASP A 73 -5.25 5.91 -0.09
CA ASP A 73 -4.45 6.59 -1.11
C ASP A 73 -3.41 5.65 -1.72
N GLU A 74 -3.36 5.54 -3.04
CA GLU A 74 -2.59 4.54 -3.79
C GLU A 74 -2.87 3.08 -3.36
N THR A 75 -3.98 2.88 -2.67
CA THR A 75 -4.48 1.57 -2.24
C THR A 75 -5.87 1.30 -2.79
N ALA A 76 -6.92 1.81 -2.17
CA ALA A 76 -8.29 1.70 -2.69
C ALA A 76 -8.54 2.66 -3.86
N LEU A 77 -8.02 3.88 -3.74
CA LEU A 77 -8.15 4.96 -4.71
C LEU A 77 -6.78 5.34 -5.29
N GLN A 78 -6.77 5.65 -6.59
CA GLN A 78 -5.56 6.05 -7.31
C GLN A 78 -5.50 7.58 -7.46
N ASN A 79 -4.38 8.18 -6.99
CA ASN A 79 -4.14 9.61 -7.12
C ASN A 79 -3.05 9.95 -8.14
N TYR A 80 -2.74 9.03 -9.07
CA TYR A 80 -1.66 9.21 -10.06
C TYR A 80 -1.81 10.50 -10.86
N GLU A 81 -3.02 10.85 -11.28
CA GLU A 81 -3.26 12.04 -12.12
C GLU A 81 -2.89 13.34 -11.40
N ILE A 82 -3.31 13.51 -10.14
CA ILE A 82 -2.93 14.70 -9.37
C ILE A 82 -1.43 14.70 -9.03
N ASN A 83 -0.87 13.54 -8.66
CA ASN A 83 0.57 13.43 -8.40
C ASN A 83 1.40 13.82 -9.62
N LYS A 84 1.00 13.36 -10.82
CA LYS A 84 1.64 13.71 -12.09
C LYS A 84 1.46 15.19 -12.42
N ALA A 85 0.27 15.76 -12.23
CA ALA A 85 -0.02 17.17 -12.48
C ALA A 85 0.81 18.11 -11.57
N LEU A 86 1.12 17.68 -10.35
CA LEU A 86 1.97 18.38 -9.39
C LEU A 86 3.47 18.02 -9.54
N ASP A 87 3.85 17.42 -10.66
CA ASP A 87 5.24 17.04 -10.94
C ASP A 87 5.83 16.14 -9.83
N PHE A 88 5.00 15.25 -9.27
CA PHE A 88 5.30 14.34 -8.15
C PHE A 88 5.72 15.06 -6.85
N GLY A 89 5.30 16.31 -6.68
CA GLY A 89 5.43 17.07 -5.46
C GLY A 89 4.11 17.08 -4.68
N TYR A 90 4.19 17.36 -3.37
CA TYR A 90 3.00 17.58 -2.55
C TYR A 90 2.73 19.08 -2.38
N VAL A 91 1.52 19.52 -2.76
CA VAL A 91 1.04 20.88 -2.55
C VAL A 91 -0.35 20.81 -1.93
N LEU A 92 -0.49 21.38 -0.72
CA LEU A 92 -1.69 21.17 0.11
C LEU A 92 -2.99 21.61 -0.58
N ALA A 93 -3.08 22.83 -1.08
CA ALA A 93 -4.34 23.34 -1.62
C ALA A 93 -4.86 22.56 -2.86
N PRO A 94 -4.05 22.22 -3.88
CA PRO A 94 -4.51 21.33 -4.94
C PRO A 94 -4.87 19.91 -4.47
N TRP A 95 -4.21 19.38 -3.45
CA TRP A 95 -4.55 18.10 -2.86
C TRP A 95 -5.91 18.14 -2.17
N GLU A 96 -6.17 19.15 -1.34
CA GLU A 96 -7.47 19.34 -0.68
C GLU A 96 -8.62 19.46 -1.70
N GLU A 97 -8.39 20.19 -2.81
CA GLU A 97 -9.37 20.31 -3.88
C GLU A 97 -9.64 18.97 -4.57
N TRP A 98 -8.59 18.20 -4.89
CA TRP A 98 -8.68 16.86 -5.46
C TRP A 98 -9.50 15.91 -4.57
N VAL A 99 -9.22 15.88 -3.27
CA VAL A 99 -9.97 15.05 -2.32
C VAL A 99 -11.42 15.49 -2.24
N LYS A 100 -11.67 16.81 -2.22
CA LYS A 100 -13.01 17.39 -2.15
C LYS A 100 -13.86 17.09 -3.39
N GLU A 101 -13.26 17.02 -4.55
CA GLU A 101 -13.95 16.62 -5.78
C GLU A 101 -14.47 15.18 -5.73
N ALA A 102 -13.83 14.33 -4.96
CA ALA A 102 -14.18 12.92 -4.75
C ALA A 102 -14.23 12.10 -6.07
N ASN A 103 -13.27 12.35 -6.97
CA ASN A 103 -13.23 11.76 -8.31
C ASN A 103 -12.07 10.78 -8.53
N ALA A 104 -11.27 10.50 -7.50
CA ALA A 104 -10.17 9.55 -7.60
C ALA A 104 -10.71 8.16 -7.99
N PRO A 105 -10.21 7.54 -9.08
CA PRO A 105 -10.71 6.24 -9.53
C PRO A 105 -10.26 5.11 -8.59
N ALA A 106 -11.05 4.04 -8.53
CA ALA A 106 -10.64 2.82 -7.85
C ALA A 106 -9.43 2.18 -8.55
N ILE A 107 -8.52 1.63 -7.78
CA ILE A 107 -7.53 0.68 -8.28
C ILE A 107 -8.24 -0.65 -8.53
N LYS A 108 -8.43 -0.97 -9.80
CA LYS A 108 -9.27 -2.09 -10.25
C LYS A 108 -8.93 -3.41 -9.54
N GLN A 109 -7.67 -3.77 -9.47
CA GLN A 109 -7.21 -5.03 -8.87
C GLN A 109 -7.52 -5.07 -7.36
N VAL A 110 -7.40 -3.94 -6.70
CA VAL A 110 -7.71 -3.82 -5.27
C VAL A 110 -9.23 -3.89 -5.04
N LYS A 111 -10.02 -3.31 -5.95
CA LYS A 111 -11.48 -3.46 -5.91
C LYS A 111 -11.90 -4.92 -6.09
N GLU A 112 -11.23 -5.66 -6.98
CA GLU A 112 -11.47 -7.09 -7.14
C GLU A 112 -11.10 -7.91 -5.89
N LEU A 113 -10.03 -7.52 -5.17
CA LEU A 113 -9.67 -8.12 -3.88
C LEU A 113 -10.73 -7.83 -2.81
N TYR A 114 -11.20 -6.58 -2.73
CA TYR A 114 -12.26 -6.17 -1.83
C TYR A 114 -13.53 -7.00 -2.06
N ASP A 115 -13.99 -7.13 -3.31
CA ASP A 115 -15.17 -7.92 -3.65
C ASP A 115 -15.00 -9.40 -3.29
N PHE A 116 -13.81 -9.96 -3.53
CA PHE A 116 -13.48 -11.32 -3.13
C PHE A 116 -13.56 -11.51 -1.61
N LEU A 117 -13.06 -10.56 -0.83
CA LEU A 117 -13.09 -10.63 0.64
C LEU A 117 -14.52 -10.54 1.19
N LEU A 118 -15.36 -9.67 0.63
CA LEU A 118 -16.79 -9.60 0.99
C LEU A 118 -17.49 -10.92 0.69
N GLN A 119 -17.26 -11.52 -0.47
CA GLN A 119 -17.83 -12.83 -0.83
C GLN A 119 -17.36 -13.95 0.11
N LYS A 120 -16.16 -13.83 0.70
CA LYS A 120 -15.63 -14.76 1.71
C LYS A 120 -16.21 -14.50 3.11
N GLY A 121 -17.01 -13.46 3.29
CA GLY A 121 -17.61 -13.08 4.57
C GLY A 121 -16.71 -12.25 5.48
N SER A 122 -15.65 -11.64 4.94
CA SER A 122 -14.85 -10.66 5.67
C SER A 122 -15.62 -9.35 5.78
N LYS A 123 -15.47 -8.68 6.90
CA LYS A 123 -15.76 -7.25 7.00
C LYS A 123 -14.58 -6.44 6.51
N ILE A 124 -14.85 -5.22 6.09
CA ILE A 124 -13.80 -4.29 5.60
C ILE A 124 -13.79 -3.05 6.49
N ILE A 125 -12.61 -2.58 6.84
CA ILE A 125 -12.38 -1.30 7.50
C ILE A 125 -11.40 -0.50 6.66
N PHE A 126 -11.74 0.75 6.36
CA PHE A 126 -10.79 1.69 5.76
C PHE A 126 -10.08 2.47 6.86
N LEU A 127 -8.75 2.56 6.78
CA LEU A 127 -7.88 3.27 7.73
C LEU A 127 -6.89 4.13 6.96
N THR A 128 -7.12 5.43 6.96
CA THR A 128 -6.36 6.39 6.15
C THR A 128 -5.63 7.44 6.99
N GLY A 129 -4.59 8.03 6.42
CA GLY A 129 -3.93 9.21 6.96
C GLY A 129 -4.67 10.53 6.70
N ARG A 130 -5.72 10.51 5.87
CA ARG A 130 -6.57 11.68 5.62
C ARG A 130 -7.17 12.22 6.91
N GLY A 131 -7.34 13.54 6.99
CA GLY A 131 -7.91 14.23 8.14
C GLY A 131 -9.41 14.04 8.29
N ILE A 132 -9.95 14.41 9.43
CA ILE A 132 -11.38 14.32 9.72
C ILE A 132 -12.23 15.23 8.81
N ASP A 133 -11.68 16.34 8.35
CA ASP A 133 -12.28 17.25 7.38
C ASP A 133 -12.42 16.66 5.97
N GLU A 134 -11.62 15.63 5.65
CA GLU A 134 -11.68 14.88 4.41
C GLU A 134 -12.62 13.66 4.49
N TYR A 135 -13.29 13.42 5.62
CA TYR A 135 -14.13 12.24 5.86
C TYR A 135 -15.29 12.12 4.85
N GLU A 136 -16.10 13.16 4.73
CA GLU A 136 -17.28 13.15 3.85
C GLU A 136 -16.93 12.99 2.35
N PRO A 137 -15.96 13.74 1.78
CA PRO A 137 -15.57 13.50 0.40
C PRO A 137 -14.93 12.12 0.19
N THR A 138 -14.25 11.59 1.19
CA THR A 138 -13.67 10.23 1.11
C THR A 138 -14.76 9.15 1.04
N ILE A 139 -15.79 9.23 1.90
CA ILE A 139 -16.95 8.31 1.86
C ILE A 139 -17.66 8.39 0.51
N LYS A 140 -17.90 9.62 0.03
CA LYS A 140 -18.53 9.83 -1.28
C LYS A 140 -17.72 9.15 -2.39
N ASN A 141 -16.42 9.38 -2.44
CA ASN A 141 -15.55 8.81 -3.46
C ASN A 141 -15.53 7.28 -3.40
N LEU A 142 -15.36 6.70 -2.21
CA LEU A 142 -15.41 5.25 -2.02
C LEU A 142 -16.74 4.66 -2.54
N ALA A 143 -17.87 5.26 -2.19
CA ALA A 143 -19.19 4.79 -2.64
C ALA A 143 -19.35 4.87 -4.17
N GLU A 144 -18.93 5.96 -4.79
CA GLU A 144 -18.98 6.16 -6.25
C GLU A 144 -18.06 5.19 -7.01
N GLN A 145 -16.99 4.73 -6.36
CA GLN A 145 -16.06 3.74 -6.90
C GLN A 145 -16.44 2.28 -6.54
N GLY A 146 -17.63 2.09 -5.94
CA GLY A 146 -18.18 0.77 -5.66
C GLY A 146 -17.71 0.12 -4.36
N TYR A 147 -17.02 0.84 -3.48
CA TYR A 147 -16.70 0.41 -2.13
C TYR A 147 -17.84 0.77 -1.17
N ALA A 148 -19.03 0.17 -1.37
CA ALA A 148 -20.24 0.54 -0.66
C ALA A 148 -20.45 -0.22 0.67
N GLU A 149 -19.81 -1.38 0.83
CA GLU A 149 -19.98 -2.27 1.98
C GLU A 149 -18.72 -2.31 2.84
N PHE A 150 -18.69 -1.52 3.90
CA PHE A 150 -17.61 -1.56 4.90
C PHE A 150 -18.14 -1.22 6.29
N ASP A 151 -17.46 -1.70 7.34
CA ASP A 151 -17.91 -1.51 8.73
C ASP A 151 -17.65 -0.06 9.19
N THR A 152 -16.49 0.51 8.86
CA THR A 152 -16.14 1.88 9.24
C THR A 152 -15.02 2.44 8.38
N LEU A 153 -15.00 3.77 8.26
CA LEU A 153 -13.87 4.56 7.80
C LEU A 153 -13.23 5.25 9.01
N ILE A 154 -11.93 5.10 9.17
CA ILE A 154 -11.15 5.74 10.22
C ILE A 154 -10.21 6.76 9.57
N THR A 155 -10.45 8.03 9.84
CA THR A 155 -9.61 9.16 9.47
C THR A 155 -8.81 9.63 10.68
N ARG A 156 -7.81 10.46 10.45
CA ARG A 156 -6.97 11.05 11.48
C ARG A 156 -7.71 12.23 12.14
N SER A 157 -7.82 12.22 13.46
CA SER A 157 -8.33 13.37 14.24
C SER A 157 -7.26 14.45 14.43
N GLU A 158 -7.67 15.65 14.80
CA GLU A 158 -6.77 16.81 14.98
C GLU A 158 -5.68 16.55 16.02
N ASP A 159 -5.99 15.84 17.10
CA ASP A 159 -5.05 15.48 18.17
C ASP A 159 -4.07 14.35 17.80
N GLU A 160 -4.21 13.75 16.61
CA GLU A 160 -3.34 12.69 16.12
C GLU A 160 -2.38 13.16 15.01
N THR A 161 -2.42 14.42 14.64
CA THR A 161 -1.60 14.98 13.53
C THR A 161 -0.10 14.90 13.79
N ASP A 162 0.32 14.92 15.04
CA ASP A 162 1.73 14.82 15.45
C ASP A 162 2.28 13.38 15.41
N LEU A 163 1.43 12.37 15.28
CA LEU A 163 1.87 10.98 15.17
C LEU A 163 2.44 10.71 13.77
N ASN A 164 3.51 9.95 13.68
CA ASN A 164 3.90 9.39 12.39
C ASN A 164 2.88 8.36 11.91
N ALA A 165 2.90 8.02 10.63
CA ALA A 165 1.88 7.16 10.03
C ALA A 165 1.88 5.74 10.62
N LEU A 166 3.05 5.19 10.93
CA LEU A 166 3.18 3.85 11.52
C LEU A 166 2.54 3.78 12.92
N ASP A 167 2.86 4.75 13.78
CA ASP A 167 2.33 4.78 15.16
C ASP A 167 0.82 5.00 15.15
N TYR A 168 0.33 5.93 14.32
CA TYR A 168 -1.10 6.19 14.15
C TYR A 168 -1.85 4.93 13.71
N LYS A 169 -1.44 4.30 12.59
CA LYS A 169 -2.14 3.14 12.05
C LYS A 169 -2.04 1.92 12.99
N THR A 170 -0.92 1.74 13.66
CA THR A 170 -0.77 0.70 14.69
C THR A 170 -1.72 0.92 15.86
N ALA A 171 -1.82 2.16 16.37
CA ALA A 171 -2.74 2.49 17.47
C ALA A 171 -4.21 2.21 17.09
N LYS A 172 -4.60 2.53 15.85
CA LYS A 172 -5.97 2.23 15.38
C LYS A 172 -6.24 0.72 15.27
N ARG A 173 -5.29 -0.08 14.78
CA ARG A 173 -5.43 -1.54 14.78
C ARG A 173 -5.54 -2.13 16.18
N ILE A 174 -4.73 -1.64 17.13
CA ILE A 174 -4.86 -2.03 18.55
C ILE A 174 -6.26 -1.69 19.10
N ALA A 175 -6.78 -0.52 18.78
CA ALA A 175 -8.13 -0.11 19.21
C ALA A 175 -9.22 -1.02 18.62
N LEU A 176 -9.12 -1.39 17.34
CA LEU A 176 -10.05 -2.33 16.69
C LEU A 176 -10.04 -3.71 17.37
N VAL A 177 -8.85 -4.23 17.68
CA VAL A 177 -8.74 -5.52 18.39
C VAL A 177 -9.35 -5.45 19.80
N LYS A 178 -9.16 -4.32 20.52
CA LYS A 178 -9.83 -4.09 21.82
C LYS A 178 -11.36 -4.02 21.70
N GLN A 179 -11.89 -3.58 20.57
CA GLN A 179 -13.34 -3.60 20.27
C GLN A 179 -13.86 -5.00 19.89
N GLY A 180 -12.97 -5.98 19.77
CA GLY A 180 -13.31 -7.38 19.51
C GLY A 180 -13.19 -7.81 18.05
N TYR A 181 -12.66 -6.96 17.17
CA TYR A 181 -12.33 -7.35 15.80
C TYR A 181 -11.10 -8.28 15.77
N LYS A 182 -11.10 -9.20 14.82
CA LYS A 182 -9.94 -10.03 14.48
C LYS A 182 -9.41 -9.58 13.13
N ILE A 183 -8.29 -8.89 13.12
CA ILE A 183 -7.66 -8.42 11.88
C ILE A 183 -6.97 -9.59 11.19
N GLU A 184 -7.52 -10.04 10.07
CA GLU A 184 -6.98 -11.14 9.28
C GLU A 184 -5.90 -10.67 8.31
N GLY A 185 -5.94 -9.41 7.90
CA GLY A 185 -4.92 -8.80 7.05
C GLY A 185 -5.04 -7.30 6.92
N THR A 186 -4.00 -6.71 6.37
CA THR A 186 -3.91 -5.28 6.05
C THR A 186 -3.40 -5.10 4.64
N VAL A 187 -4.07 -4.26 3.86
CA VAL A 187 -3.75 -3.92 2.47
C VAL A 187 -3.32 -2.47 2.43
N GLY A 188 -2.16 -2.20 1.87
CA GLY A 188 -1.62 -0.84 1.77
C GLY A 188 -0.41 -0.72 0.85
N ASP A 189 -0.16 0.49 0.39
CA ASP A 189 0.97 0.83 -0.48
C ASP A 189 2.21 1.29 0.30
N GLN A 190 2.08 1.60 1.59
CA GLN A 190 3.18 2.01 2.45
C GLN A 190 3.50 0.95 3.51
N TRP A 191 4.76 0.89 3.93
CA TRP A 191 5.13 0.01 5.04
C TRP A 191 4.57 0.48 6.38
N SER A 192 4.23 1.75 6.53
CA SER A 192 3.51 2.29 7.68
C SER A 192 2.09 1.70 7.83
N ASP A 193 1.47 1.25 6.73
CA ASP A 193 0.19 0.54 6.78
C ASP A 193 0.31 -0.85 7.37
N LEU A 194 1.40 -1.53 7.05
CA LEU A 194 1.54 -2.97 7.17
C LEU A 194 2.36 -3.41 8.39
N LYS A 195 3.26 -2.56 8.90
CA LYS A 195 4.11 -2.85 10.06
C LYS A 195 3.40 -2.54 11.38
N GLY A 196 4.03 -2.92 12.49
CA GLY A 196 3.48 -2.76 13.82
C GLY A 196 2.60 -3.95 14.23
N GLU A 197 1.79 -3.78 15.28
CA GLU A 197 0.98 -4.85 15.84
C GLU A 197 -0.32 -5.07 15.05
N TYR A 198 -0.85 -6.29 15.10
CA TYR A 198 -2.15 -6.70 14.57
C TYR A 198 -2.35 -6.41 13.07
N HIS A 199 -1.32 -6.59 12.26
CA HIS A 199 -1.44 -6.38 10.80
C HIS A 199 -2.05 -7.59 10.05
N GLY A 200 -2.01 -8.80 10.64
CA GLY A 200 -2.43 -10.03 9.93
C GLY A 200 -1.59 -10.33 8.69
N ILE A 201 -2.23 -10.78 7.61
CA ILE A 201 -1.59 -10.93 6.29
C ILE A 201 -1.25 -9.54 5.74
N GLN A 202 0.01 -9.33 5.37
CA GLN A 202 0.49 -8.06 4.84
C GLN A 202 0.40 -8.06 3.31
N VAL A 203 -0.49 -7.25 2.74
CA VAL A 203 -0.62 -7.09 1.29
C VAL A 203 0.03 -5.77 0.88
N LYS A 204 1.29 -5.82 0.43
CA LYS A 204 2.05 -4.65 0.00
C LYS A 204 1.81 -4.37 -1.47
N LEU A 205 1.15 -3.25 -1.75
CA LEU A 205 0.94 -2.77 -3.11
C LEU A 205 2.13 -1.93 -3.61
N PRO A 206 2.39 -1.89 -4.91
CA PRO A 206 3.45 -1.07 -5.47
C PRO A 206 3.13 0.43 -5.35
N ASN A 207 4.08 1.22 -4.87
CA ASN A 207 4.09 2.68 -4.97
C ASN A 207 5.53 3.16 -5.10
N TYR A 208 5.80 3.95 -6.15
CA TYR A 208 7.09 4.57 -6.43
C TYR A 208 7.00 6.10 -6.51
N ILE A 209 5.83 6.68 -6.17
CA ILE A 209 5.59 8.13 -6.24
C ILE A 209 6.14 8.82 -5.01
N TYR A 210 5.83 8.26 -3.83
CA TYR A 210 6.27 8.81 -2.54
C TYR A 210 6.46 7.69 -1.51
N LYS A 211 7.08 8.04 -0.40
CA LYS A 211 7.25 7.17 0.75
C LYS A 211 6.82 7.90 2.02
N ILE A 212 6.05 7.22 2.85
CA ILE A 212 5.63 7.68 4.18
C ILE A 212 6.20 6.72 5.24
N ASP A 213 6.98 7.27 6.17
CA ASP A 213 7.60 6.54 7.28
C ASP A 213 6.74 6.59 8.55
#